data_b894935571dcdc068e7cae15bdc7d959
#
_entry.id   b894935571dcdc068e7cae15bdc7d959
#
_cell.length_a   1.000
_cell.length_b   1.000
_cell.length_c   1.000
_cell.angle_alpha   90.00
_cell.angle_beta   90.00
_cell.angle_gamma   90.00
#
_symmetry.space_group_name_H-M   'P 1'
#
loop_
_entity.id
_entity.type
_entity.pdbx_description
1 polymer ?
#
loop_
_entity_poly.entity_id
_entity_poly.type
_entity_poly.pdbx_seq_one_letter_code
_entity_poly.pdbx_strand_id
1 'polypeptide(L)'
;VADLGIVGENEFKERNEDAEIVDRLGFSKCRLSLAIPKESKYEGVKWFNGKKIATSYPGILRKFLDKNNVKADIHVITGSVEISPGIGLADGIFDIVSSGSTLVSNNLKEVEVVMKSEALLIRNKQMDEDKMKTLQELLFRFDAVRSAQDKKYVMMNAPKSNIREIVEVLPGIKSPTI
;
A
#
# COMPACT_ATOMS: atom_id res chain seq x y z
N VAL A 1 -19.72 -14.53 -7.73
CA VAL A 1 -18.43 -14.62 -7.06
C VAL A 1 -17.34 -14.51 -8.11
N ALA A 2 -16.33 -13.67 -7.91
CA ALA A 2 -15.25 -13.46 -8.87
C ALA A 2 -14.13 -14.49 -8.66
N ASP A 3 -13.43 -14.86 -9.74
CA ASP A 3 -12.26 -15.74 -9.67
C ASP A 3 -11.01 -14.99 -9.25
N LEU A 4 -10.87 -13.74 -9.72
CA LEU A 4 -9.77 -12.84 -9.42
C LEU A 4 -10.28 -11.48 -8.95
N GLY A 5 -9.50 -10.78 -8.15
CA GLY A 5 -9.78 -9.43 -7.72
C GLY A 5 -8.51 -8.61 -7.50
N ILE A 6 -8.62 -7.29 -7.69
CA ILE A 6 -7.58 -6.35 -7.27
C ILE A 6 -8.14 -5.56 -6.11
N VAL A 7 -7.42 -5.56 -4.98
CA VAL A 7 -7.86 -4.96 -3.72
C VAL A 7 -6.68 -4.33 -2.98
N GLY A 8 -6.91 -3.28 -2.21
CA GLY A 8 -5.90 -2.75 -1.30
C GLY A 8 -5.58 -3.74 -0.18
N GLU A 9 -4.31 -3.90 0.18
CA GLU A 9 -3.90 -4.79 1.27
C GLU A 9 -4.56 -4.43 2.61
N ASN A 10 -4.85 -3.15 2.84
CA ASN A 10 -5.60 -2.67 3.99
C ASN A 10 -7.02 -3.26 4.04
N GLU A 11 -7.76 -3.21 2.93
CA GLU A 11 -9.11 -3.79 2.84
C GLU A 11 -9.09 -5.31 3.00
N PHE A 12 -8.15 -5.98 2.33
CA PHE A 12 -7.98 -7.42 2.43
C PHE A 12 -7.73 -7.88 3.88
N LYS A 13 -6.86 -7.16 4.60
CA LYS A 13 -6.54 -7.47 6.01
C LYS A 13 -7.65 -7.09 6.98
N GLU A 14 -8.36 -6.00 6.73
CA GLU A 14 -9.45 -5.55 7.58
C GLU A 14 -10.62 -6.53 7.53
N ARG A 15 -11.01 -6.93 6.33
CA ARG A 15 -12.14 -7.83 6.12
C ARG A 15 -11.83 -9.29 6.43
N ASN A 16 -10.53 -9.66 6.48
CA ASN A 16 -10.07 -11.03 6.70
C ASN A 16 -10.75 -12.03 5.73
N GLU A 17 -10.78 -11.66 4.46
CA GLU A 17 -11.48 -12.39 3.39
C GLU A 17 -10.81 -13.75 3.11
N ASP A 18 -11.63 -14.76 2.80
CA ASP A 18 -11.16 -16.11 2.46
C ASP A 18 -10.70 -16.20 1.00
N ALA A 19 -9.68 -15.43 0.66
CA ALA A 19 -9.02 -15.42 -0.64
C ALA A 19 -7.51 -15.61 -0.48
N GLU A 20 -6.84 -15.89 -1.59
CA GLU A 20 -5.38 -16.09 -1.61
C GLU A 20 -4.69 -14.92 -2.33
N ILE A 21 -3.65 -14.40 -1.72
CA ILE A 21 -2.81 -13.36 -2.34
C ILE A 21 -1.93 -14.05 -3.38
N VAL A 22 -2.09 -13.64 -4.64
CA VAL A 22 -1.30 -14.13 -5.78
C VAL A 22 -0.08 -13.27 -6.01
N ASP A 23 -0.25 -11.93 -5.96
CA ASP A 23 0.81 -11.01 -6.30
C ASP A 23 0.61 -9.63 -5.64
N ARG A 24 1.72 -8.92 -5.45
CA ARG A 24 1.78 -7.52 -5.02
C ARG A 24 2.04 -6.64 -6.22
N LEU A 25 1.08 -5.80 -6.56
CA LEU A 25 1.10 -5.10 -7.86
C LEU A 25 2.00 -3.85 -7.90
N GLY A 26 2.48 -3.37 -6.74
CA GLY A 26 3.46 -2.29 -6.66
C GLY A 26 2.92 -0.89 -6.89
N PHE A 27 1.61 -0.72 -7.05
CA PHE A 27 0.94 0.58 -7.21
C PHE A 27 -0.09 0.84 -6.09
N SER A 28 -0.72 2.02 -6.09
CA SER A 28 -1.63 2.49 -5.03
C SER A 28 -1.02 2.38 -3.63
N LYS A 29 0.28 2.68 -3.52
CA LYS A 29 1.00 2.62 -2.25
C LYS A 29 0.48 3.67 -1.30
N CYS A 30 0.09 3.22 -0.12
CA CYS A 30 -0.34 4.06 0.98
C CYS A 30 0.09 3.45 2.32
N ARG A 31 -0.29 4.08 3.40
CA ARG A 31 -0.07 3.54 4.76
C ARG A 31 -1.30 3.79 5.62
N LEU A 32 -1.54 2.91 6.56
CA LEU A 32 -2.49 3.12 7.65
C LEU A 32 -1.74 3.68 8.85
N SER A 33 -2.14 4.85 9.30
CA SER A 33 -1.42 5.59 10.33
C SER A 33 -2.35 6.16 11.40
N LEU A 34 -1.82 6.26 12.61
CA LEU A 34 -2.43 7.04 13.68
C LEU A 34 -2.02 8.50 13.50
N ALA A 35 -3.00 9.39 13.63
CA ALA A 35 -2.80 10.83 13.61
C ALA A 35 -3.58 11.51 14.74
N ILE A 36 -3.04 12.61 15.22
CA ILE A 36 -3.58 13.40 16.35
C ILE A 36 -3.57 14.88 15.99
N PRO A 37 -4.30 15.76 16.72
CA PRO A 37 -4.20 17.19 16.56
C PRO A 37 -2.75 17.69 16.71
N LYS A 38 -2.36 18.67 15.89
CA LYS A 38 -0.99 19.18 15.79
C LYS A 38 -0.44 19.66 17.13
N GLU A 39 -1.28 20.31 17.93
CA GLU A 39 -0.92 20.90 19.24
C GLU A 39 -0.71 19.84 20.32
N SER A 40 -1.22 18.61 20.13
CA SER A 40 -1.07 17.55 21.12
C SER A 40 0.39 17.12 21.26
N LYS A 41 0.87 16.96 22.48
CA LYS A 41 2.17 16.37 22.76
C LYS A 41 2.05 14.85 22.66
N TYR A 42 2.83 14.25 21.77
CA TYR A 42 2.89 12.82 21.59
C TYR A 42 4.14 12.23 22.22
N GLU A 43 3.94 11.26 23.10
CA GLU A 43 5.03 10.60 23.85
C GLU A 43 5.05 9.07 23.61
N GLY A 44 4.54 8.64 22.45
CA GLY A 44 4.47 7.23 22.05
C GLY A 44 3.07 6.66 22.13
N VAL A 45 2.92 5.38 21.71
CA VAL A 45 1.62 4.73 21.49
C VAL A 45 0.73 4.72 22.73
N LYS A 46 1.30 4.69 23.93
CA LYS A 46 0.55 4.77 25.20
C LYS A 46 -0.23 6.07 25.39
N TRP A 47 0.04 7.10 24.61
CA TRP A 47 -0.74 8.33 24.56
C TRP A 47 -2.23 8.06 24.29
N PHE A 48 -2.52 7.00 23.56
CA PHE A 48 -3.89 6.61 23.20
C PHE A 48 -4.67 5.88 24.33
N ASN A 49 -4.05 5.57 25.48
CA ASN A 49 -4.78 4.94 26.57
C ASN A 49 -5.95 5.82 27.07
N GLY A 50 -7.15 5.24 27.10
CA GLY A 50 -8.39 5.90 27.53
C GLY A 50 -8.89 6.95 26.53
N LYS A 51 -8.32 7.07 25.34
CA LYS A 51 -8.71 8.03 24.30
C LYS A 51 -9.62 7.41 23.26
N LYS A 52 -10.36 8.26 22.56
CA LYS A 52 -11.24 7.90 21.46
C LYS A 52 -10.48 7.99 20.13
N ILE A 53 -10.52 6.94 19.34
CA ILE A 53 -9.87 6.89 18.01
C ILE A 53 -10.95 6.61 16.95
N ALA A 54 -11.14 7.54 16.02
CA ALA A 54 -12.03 7.35 14.89
C ALA A 54 -11.32 6.60 13.75
N THR A 55 -11.99 5.63 13.13
CA THR A 55 -11.40 4.82 12.06
C THR A 55 -12.43 4.12 11.19
N SER A 56 -12.06 3.85 9.92
CA SER A 56 -12.74 2.89 9.05
C SER A 56 -12.11 1.48 9.09
N TYR A 57 -11.04 1.29 9.88
CA TYR A 57 -10.25 0.05 9.97
C TYR A 57 -10.14 -0.45 11.43
N PRO A 58 -11.27 -0.78 12.08
CA PRO A 58 -11.28 -1.15 13.50
C PRO A 58 -10.53 -2.44 13.80
N GLY A 59 -10.53 -3.41 12.88
CA GLY A 59 -9.89 -4.70 13.07
C GLY A 59 -8.36 -4.61 13.10
N ILE A 60 -7.79 -3.86 12.15
CA ILE A 60 -6.34 -3.62 12.10
C ILE A 60 -5.91 -2.79 13.31
N LEU A 61 -6.65 -1.72 13.62
CA LEU A 61 -6.37 -0.88 14.78
C LEU A 61 -6.38 -1.68 16.09
N ARG A 62 -7.39 -2.50 16.32
CA ARG A 62 -7.50 -3.32 17.53
C ARG A 62 -6.29 -4.23 17.70
N LYS A 63 -5.88 -4.95 16.65
CA LYS A 63 -4.69 -5.81 16.69
C LYS A 63 -3.41 -5.03 17.04
N PHE A 64 -3.28 -3.81 16.52
CA PHE A 64 -2.13 -2.95 16.83
C PHE A 64 -2.15 -2.47 18.30
N LEU A 65 -3.29 -2.02 18.80
CA LEU A 65 -3.43 -1.56 20.18
C LEU A 65 -3.18 -2.70 21.17
N ASP A 66 -3.75 -3.88 20.93
CA ASP A 66 -3.56 -5.08 21.77
C ASP A 66 -2.08 -5.48 21.85
N LYS A 67 -1.37 -5.48 20.71
CA LYS A 67 0.07 -5.77 20.64
C LYS A 67 0.92 -4.80 21.48
N ASN A 68 0.46 -3.55 21.63
CA ASN A 68 1.15 -2.49 22.36
C ASN A 68 0.62 -2.33 23.80
N ASN A 69 -0.31 -3.19 24.25
CA ASN A 69 -0.98 -3.09 25.56
C ASN A 69 -1.62 -1.71 25.78
N VAL A 70 -2.32 -1.19 24.77
CA VAL A 70 -3.05 0.10 24.80
C VAL A 70 -4.55 -0.16 24.78
N LYS A 71 -5.28 0.46 25.70
CA LYS A 71 -6.73 0.42 25.78
C LYS A 71 -7.29 1.75 25.30
N ALA A 72 -7.88 1.78 24.11
CA ALA A 72 -8.55 2.94 23.54
C ALA A 72 -9.99 2.62 23.16
N ASP A 73 -10.82 3.64 23.07
CA ASP A 73 -12.20 3.53 22.59
C ASP A 73 -12.21 3.72 21.06
N ILE A 74 -12.61 2.69 20.32
CA ILE A 74 -12.59 2.67 18.86
C ILE A 74 -13.95 3.09 18.33
N HIS A 75 -14.03 4.26 17.70
CA HIS A 75 -15.22 4.78 17.04
C HIS A 75 -15.18 4.46 15.55
N VAL A 76 -16.02 3.55 15.10
CA VAL A 76 -16.11 3.16 13.70
C VAL A 76 -16.88 4.22 12.91
N ILE A 77 -16.23 4.81 11.91
CA ILE A 77 -16.82 5.84 11.04
C ILE A 77 -16.56 5.44 9.60
N THR A 78 -17.55 5.62 8.75
CA THR A 78 -17.43 5.37 7.30
C THR A 78 -17.25 6.71 6.56
N GLY A 79 -16.02 6.99 6.13
CA GLY A 79 -15.64 8.24 5.43
C GLY A 79 -15.47 9.45 6.36
N SER A 80 -14.72 10.43 5.88
CA SER A 80 -14.46 11.71 6.57
C SER A 80 -13.90 11.58 8.00
N VAL A 81 -13.10 10.55 8.21
CA VAL A 81 -12.50 10.21 9.53
C VAL A 81 -11.66 11.38 10.06
N GLU A 82 -10.96 12.08 9.16
CA GLU A 82 -10.05 13.18 9.46
C GLU A 82 -10.72 14.40 10.10
N ILE A 83 -12.04 14.54 9.95
CA ILE A 83 -12.80 15.67 10.55
C ILE A 83 -13.06 15.42 12.05
N SER A 84 -13.10 14.17 12.47
CA SER A 84 -13.56 13.75 13.80
C SER A 84 -12.90 14.46 14.98
N PRO A 85 -11.57 14.71 15.00
CA PRO A 85 -10.95 15.45 16.09
C PRO A 85 -11.34 16.93 16.11
N GLY A 86 -11.50 17.55 14.94
CA GLY A 86 -11.87 18.98 14.81
C GLY A 86 -13.24 19.29 15.37
N ILE A 87 -14.16 18.33 15.35
CA ILE A 87 -15.53 18.47 15.90
C ILE A 87 -15.70 17.84 17.29
N GLY A 88 -14.60 17.41 17.91
CA GLY A 88 -14.61 16.83 19.27
C GLY A 88 -15.18 15.42 19.36
N LEU A 89 -15.32 14.69 18.27
CA LEU A 89 -15.83 13.33 18.25
C LEU A 89 -14.80 12.28 18.67
N ALA A 90 -13.53 12.55 18.39
CA ALA A 90 -12.40 11.69 18.74
C ALA A 90 -11.16 12.50 19.16
N ASP A 91 -10.25 11.89 19.91
CA ASP A 91 -8.97 12.47 20.29
C ASP A 91 -7.90 12.29 19.19
N GLY A 92 -8.07 11.27 18.37
CA GLY A 92 -7.18 10.96 17.25
C GLY A 92 -7.89 10.10 16.20
N ILE A 93 -7.20 9.83 15.13
CA ILE A 93 -7.71 9.01 14.03
C ILE A 93 -6.75 7.90 13.65
N PHE A 94 -7.28 6.85 13.06
CA PHE A 94 -6.52 5.82 12.37
C PHE A 94 -7.08 5.64 10.97
N ASP A 95 -6.34 6.05 9.95
CA ASP A 95 -6.84 6.06 8.58
C ASP A 95 -5.73 5.92 7.54
N ILE A 96 -6.13 5.83 6.27
CA ILE A 96 -5.23 5.79 5.12
C ILE A 96 -4.55 7.15 4.95
N VAL A 97 -3.23 7.10 4.82
CA VAL A 97 -2.40 8.26 4.49
C VAL A 97 -1.61 7.95 3.22
N SER A 98 -1.79 8.77 2.19
CA SER A 98 -0.98 8.75 0.97
C SER A 98 0.09 9.83 1.03
N SER A 99 -0.24 11.07 0.65
CA SER A 99 0.66 12.22 0.74
C SER A 99 0.69 12.88 2.13
N GLY A 100 -0.37 12.71 2.91
CA GLY A 100 -0.57 13.38 4.20
C GLY A 100 -1.18 14.78 4.10
N SER A 101 -1.50 15.27 2.90
CA SER A 101 -2.10 16.59 2.69
C SER A 101 -3.43 16.76 3.44
N THR A 102 -4.29 15.73 3.41
CA THR A 102 -5.58 15.72 4.12
C THR A 102 -5.40 15.88 5.63
N LEU A 103 -4.39 15.25 6.22
CA LEU A 103 -4.08 15.42 7.65
C LEU A 103 -3.71 16.87 7.96
N VAL A 104 -2.83 17.46 7.15
CA VAL A 104 -2.39 18.85 7.33
C VAL A 104 -3.56 19.82 7.21
N SER A 105 -4.45 19.64 6.22
CA SER A 105 -5.64 20.48 6.02
C SER A 105 -6.63 20.42 7.19
N ASN A 106 -6.64 19.31 7.94
CA ASN A 106 -7.49 19.13 9.13
C ASN A 106 -6.74 19.36 10.45
N ASN A 107 -5.60 20.06 10.41
CA ASN A 107 -4.77 20.36 11.57
C ASN A 107 -4.32 19.12 12.36
N LEU A 108 -4.04 18.02 11.67
CA LEU A 108 -3.56 16.77 12.22
C LEU A 108 -2.09 16.54 11.88
N LYS A 109 -1.41 15.76 12.70
CA LYS A 109 -0.08 15.21 12.45
C LYS A 109 -0.08 13.70 12.57
N GLU A 110 0.59 13.05 11.64
CA GLU A 110 0.87 11.62 11.68
C GLU A 110 1.87 11.33 12.80
N VAL A 111 1.60 10.32 13.61
CA VAL A 111 2.45 9.96 14.76
C VAL A 111 2.95 8.52 14.74
N GLU A 112 2.19 7.59 14.18
CA GLU A 112 2.57 6.18 14.06
C GLU A 112 2.12 5.60 12.73
N VAL A 113 3.04 4.96 12.01
CA VAL A 113 2.72 4.15 10.83
C VAL A 113 2.52 2.70 11.27
N VAL A 114 1.28 2.24 11.21
CA VAL A 114 0.90 0.88 11.66
C VAL A 114 1.12 -0.15 10.56
N MET A 115 0.77 0.20 9.33
CA MET A 115 0.85 -0.73 8.20
C MET A 115 1.09 0.02 6.89
N LYS A 116 1.99 -0.49 6.06
CA LYS A 116 2.07 -0.09 4.64
C LYS A 116 1.13 -0.97 3.83
N SER A 117 0.53 -0.41 2.80
CA SER A 117 -0.44 -1.07 1.93
C SER A 117 -0.18 -0.73 0.47
N GLU A 118 -0.47 -1.66 -0.39
CA GLU A 118 -0.44 -1.53 -1.85
C GLU A 118 -1.55 -2.37 -2.47
N ALA A 119 -1.75 -2.24 -3.78
CA ALA A 119 -2.70 -3.09 -4.49
C ALA A 119 -2.21 -4.54 -4.54
N LEU A 120 -3.10 -5.46 -4.22
CA LEU A 120 -2.90 -6.90 -4.29
C LEU A 120 -3.74 -7.51 -5.42
N LEU A 121 -3.18 -8.47 -6.13
CA LEU A 121 -3.96 -9.42 -6.90
C LEU A 121 -4.31 -10.60 -5.98
N ILE A 122 -5.59 -10.86 -5.84
CA ILE A 122 -6.11 -11.99 -5.04
C ILE A 122 -6.89 -12.95 -5.93
N ARG A 123 -6.97 -14.22 -5.53
CA ARG A 123 -7.75 -15.24 -6.20
C ARG A 123 -8.69 -15.96 -5.26
N ASN A 124 -9.73 -16.54 -5.82
CA ASN A 124 -10.52 -17.56 -5.15
C ASN A 124 -9.68 -18.83 -4.95
N LYS A 125 -9.71 -19.41 -3.74
CA LYS A 125 -8.99 -20.65 -3.42
C LYS A 125 -9.48 -21.85 -4.23
N GLN A 126 -10.74 -21.83 -4.67
CA GLN A 126 -11.40 -22.90 -5.42
C GLN A 126 -11.38 -22.67 -6.95
N MET A 127 -10.32 -22.05 -7.46
CA MET A 127 -10.16 -21.83 -8.89
C MET A 127 -9.80 -23.13 -9.61
N ASP A 128 -10.46 -23.43 -10.74
CA ASP A 128 -10.19 -24.60 -11.58
C ASP A 128 -8.85 -24.49 -12.34
N GLU A 129 -8.37 -25.64 -12.87
CA GLU A 129 -7.05 -25.72 -13.54
C GLU A 129 -6.94 -24.84 -14.79
N ASP A 130 -8.00 -24.69 -15.57
CA ASP A 130 -7.96 -23.91 -16.81
C ASP A 130 -7.87 -22.42 -16.51
N LYS A 131 -8.59 -21.95 -15.49
CA LYS A 131 -8.45 -20.59 -14.98
C LYS A 131 -7.08 -20.34 -14.36
N MET A 132 -6.51 -21.35 -13.70
CA MET A 132 -5.14 -21.26 -13.18
C MET A 132 -4.10 -21.08 -14.28
N LYS A 133 -4.23 -21.75 -15.42
CA LYS A 133 -3.36 -21.53 -16.60
C LYS A 133 -3.48 -20.09 -17.12
N THR A 134 -4.73 -19.61 -17.25
CA THR A 134 -4.99 -18.21 -17.66
C THR A 134 -4.36 -17.20 -16.66
N LEU A 135 -4.44 -17.47 -15.36
CA LEU A 135 -3.80 -16.65 -14.35
C LEU A 135 -2.26 -16.63 -14.51
N GLN A 136 -1.64 -17.77 -14.77
CA GLN A 136 -0.18 -17.85 -15.00
C GLN A 136 0.24 -17.03 -16.22
N GLU A 137 -0.53 -17.07 -17.32
CA GLU A 137 -0.27 -16.23 -18.48
C GLU A 137 -0.40 -14.73 -18.17
N LEU A 138 -1.39 -14.36 -17.35
CA LEU A 138 -1.57 -12.98 -16.89
C LEU A 138 -0.39 -12.51 -16.04
N LEU A 139 0.06 -13.33 -15.10
CA LEU A 139 1.23 -13.03 -14.25
C LEU A 139 2.49 -12.87 -15.08
N PHE A 140 2.72 -13.72 -16.06
CA PHE A 140 3.84 -13.60 -16.98
C PHE A 140 3.83 -12.25 -17.71
N ARG A 141 2.65 -11.78 -18.16
CA ARG A 141 2.51 -10.46 -18.78
C ARG A 141 2.79 -9.32 -17.80
N PHE A 142 2.33 -9.43 -16.55
CA PHE A 142 2.64 -8.44 -15.49
C PHE A 142 4.14 -8.35 -15.25
N ASP A 143 4.83 -9.48 -15.16
CA ASP A 143 6.27 -9.52 -14.96
C ASP A 143 7.04 -8.94 -16.16
N ALA A 144 6.56 -9.19 -17.37
CA ALA A 144 7.13 -8.59 -18.58
C ALA A 144 7.03 -7.05 -18.55
N VAL A 145 5.85 -6.51 -18.20
CA VAL A 145 5.64 -5.07 -18.05
C VAL A 145 6.52 -4.49 -16.96
N ARG A 146 6.58 -5.09 -15.78
CA ARG A 146 7.43 -4.65 -14.66
C ARG A 146 8.90 -4.65 -15.06
N SER A 147 9.36 -5.71 -15.71
CA SER A 147 10.74 -5.83 -16.18
C SER A 147 11.13 -4.77 -17.21
N ALA A 148 10.15 -4.20 -17.90
CA ALA A 148 10.37 -3.17 -18.90
C ALA A 148 10.32 -1.74 -18.34
N GLN A 149 9.72 -1.52 -17.15
CA GLN A 149 9.49 -0.17 -16.61
C GLN A 149 10.76 0.66 -16.43
N ASP A 150 11.84 0.02 -15.96
CA ASP A 150 13.11 0.69 -15.69
C ASP A 150 14.11 0.57 -16.86
N LYS A 151 13.64 0.09 -18.02
CA LYS A 151 14.49 -0.10 -19.20
C LYS A 151 14.11 0.86 -20.30
N LYS A 152 15.14 1.30 -21.03
CA LYS A 152 14.98 2.14 -22.21
C LYS A 152 15.53 1.37 -23.42
N TYR A 153 14.80 1.44 -24.52
CA TYR A 153 15.30 0.98 -25.80
C TYR A 153 16.09 2.11 -26.43
N VAL A 154 17.37 1.87 -26.71
CA VAL A 154 18.24 2.84 -27.39
C VAL A 154 18.57 2.28 -28.77
N MET A 155 18.27 3.06 -29.80
CA MET A 155 18.63 2.76 -31.19
C MET A 155 19.46 3.93 -31.75
N MET A 156 20.60 3.63 -32.31
CA MET A 156 21.49 4.63 -32.85
C MET A 156 22.28 4.11 -34.05
N ASN A 157 22.70 5.00 -34.93
CA ASN A 157 23.70 4.72 -35.95
C ASN A 157 25.10 5.08 -35.41
N ALA A 158 26.02 4.13 -35.46
CA ALA A 158 27.38 4.35 -35.00
C ALA A 158 28.41 3.77 -35.95
N PRO A 159 29.61 4.41 -36.10
CA PRO A 159 30.74 3.82 -36.84
C PRO A 159 31.15 2.49 -36.18
N LYS A 160 31.47 1.49 -37.01
CA LYS A 160 31.90 0.18 -36.51
C LYS A 160 33.11 0.25 -35.56
N SER A 161 34.01 1.23 -35.77
CA SER A 161 35.15 1.46 -34.89
C SER A 161 34.80 1.80 -33.44
N ASN A 162 33.64 2.41 -33.21
CA ASN A 162 33.24 2.93 -31.88
C ASN A 162 32.32 1.97 -31.13
N ILE A 163 31.98 0.82 -31.71
CA ILE A 163 31.03 -0.12 -31.10
C ILE A 163 31.49 -0.60 -29.72
N ARG A 164 32.79 -0.87 -29.53
CA ARG A 164 33.34 -1.32 -28.25
C ARG A 164 33.13 -0.30 -27.14
N GLU A 165 33.46 0.95 -27.39
CA GLU A 165 33.29 2.06 -26.44
C GLU A 165 31.83 2.29 -26.10
N ILE A 166 30.94 2.20 -27.11
CA ILE A 166 29.48 2.34 -26.88
C ILE A 166 28.94 1.22 -25.99
N VAL A 167 29.36 -0.01 -26.21
CA VAL A 167 28.93 -1.17 -25.41
C VAL A 167 29.41 -1.08 -23.96
N GLU A 168 30.60 -0.49 -23.72
CA GLU A 168 31.11 -0.26 -22.36
C GLU A 168 30.30 0.82 -21.60
N VAL A 169 29.85 1.86 -22.28
CA VAL A 169 29.11 2.97 -21.72
C VAL A 169 27.61 2.65 -21.57
N LEU A 170 27.06 1.86 -22.50
CA LEU A 170 25.64 1.47 -22.52
C LEU A 170 25.51 -0.05 -22.32
N PRO A 171 25.63 -0.54 -21.06
CA PRO A 171 25.49 -1.97 -20.80
C PRO A 171 24.06 -2.42 -21.08
N GLY A 172 23.89 -3.20 -22.13
CA GLY A 172 22.62 -3.84 -22.46
C GLY A 172 22.34 -5.04 -21.55
N ILE A 173 21.10 -5.52 -21.54
CA ILE A 173 20.68 -6.73 -20.80
C ILE A 173 21.41 -7.97 -21.32
N LYS A 174 21.71 -7.99 -22.60
CA LYS A 174 22.51 -8.97 -23.34
C LYS A 174 23.32 -8.20 -24.38
N SER A 175 24.10 -8.89 -25.20
CA SER A 175 24.86 -8.27 -26.29
C SER A 175 23.95 -7.37 -27.14
N PRO A 176 24.42 -6.19 -27.54
CA PRO A 176 23.67 -5.35 -28.47
C PRO A 176 23.47 -6.10 -29.80
N THR A 177 22.32 -5.85 -30.43
CA THR A 177 22.11 -6.30 -31.82
C THR A 177 22.80 -5.33 -32.74
N ILE A 178 23.77 -5.80 -33.54
CA ILE A 178 24.61 -5.02 -34.47
C ILE A 178 24.23 -5.37 -35.90
#